data_d26c43e334a6c27d9afdf0b8da391f9f
#
_entry.id   d26c43e334a6c27d9afdf0b8da391f9f
#
_cell.length_a   1.000
_cell.length_b   1.000
_cell.length_c   1.000
_cell.angle_alpha   90.00
_cell.angle_beta   90.00
_cell.angle_gamma   90.00
#
_symmetry.space_group_name_H-M   'P 1'
#
loop_
_entity.id
_entity.type
_entity.pdbx_description
1 polymer ?
#
loop_
_entity_poly.entity_id
_entity_poly.type
_entity_poly.pdbx_seq_one_letter_code
_entity_poly.pdbx_strand_id
1 'polypeptide(L)'
;MKKDTLLEKIKDLSDLDKHQEIIDMIEGLPTEQLNNEIIGQLARAYINVQNYEKAIEVLKSIEKDEKNTMLWNYRMGCSYFYLKDYEKAEEYFLKAYNLEPEDENIKDFLMDIYINLSKQVKFGEDDLDNQKKALNYALKAKDYMTTDDKKIECYSYLAFLYNKFTDYHTAEDLLKRAISLGRDDLWIHSELGYCLGELNKLEESLEHYLRAIEIAPSNTWLLSQIAWTYRCLGRYEEALKENFKALDLGEKSEWVYVEIGYCYKELNNYDKALKYYLEANKISKDKNVWLLSELVWLYNGIKKYENALEYLKKLEKLGRDDSWFNSEYGFCLIGLKKYNEAIEKYKHALEKENNLKEIIRYNSQIGFCYRLLEKYEEAIENLKKVLEKINGNKKNDKQMRRFF
;
A
#
# COMPACT_ATOMS: atom_id res chain seq x y z
N MET A 1 19.65 -59.87 7.70
CA MET A 1 18.20 -59.73 7.99
C MET A 1 17.48 -59.93 6.65
N LYS A 2 16.35 -60.65 6.59
CA LYS A 2 15.60 -60.72 5.34
C LYS A 2 15.07 -59.33 4.97
N LYS A 3 15.02 -58.99 3.69
CA LYS A 3 14.57 -57.67 3.19
C LYS A 3 13.23 -57.23 3.79
N ASP A 4 12.25 -58.11 3.81
CA ASP A 4 10.91 -57.84 4.34
C ASP A 4 10.93 -57.43 5.83
N THR A 5 11.73 -58.14 6.65
CA THR A 5 11.91 -57.86 8.09
C THR A 5 12.61 -56.48 8.33
N LEU A 6 13.46 -56.01 7.41
CA LEU A 6 14.10 -54.71 7.49
C LEU A 6 13.14 -53.59 7.18
N LEU A 7 12.35 -53.73 6.10
CA LEU A 7 11.36 -52.72 5.70
C LEU A 7 10.21 -52.60 6.73
N GLU A 8 9.77 -53.73 7.34
CA GLU A 8 8.82 -53.69 8.47
C GLU A 8 9.40 -52.89 9.65
N LYS A 9 10.64 -53.15 10.03
CA LYS A 9 11.29 -52.42 11.13
C LYS A 9 11.45 -50.90 10.80
N ILE A 10 11.80 -50.54 9.56
CA ILE A 10 11.87 -49.15 9.10
C ILE A 10 10.49 -48.50 9.22
N LYS A 11 9.44 -49.21 8.85
CA LYS A 11 8.06 -48.73 8.97
C LYS A 11 7.68 -48.50 10.42
N ASP A 12 7.92 -49.47 11.32
CA ASP A 12 7.62 -49.34 12.73
C ASP A 12 8.35 -48.16 13.38
N LEU A 13 9.63 -47.94 13.03
CA LEU A 13 10.39 -46.80 13.52
C LEU A 13 9.86 -45.48 12.93
N SER A 14 9.43 -45.47 11.65
CA SER A 14 8.84 -44.28 11.00
C SER A 14 7.49 -43.91 11.66
N ASP A 15 6.67 -44.93 12.01
CA ASP A 15 5.38 -44.72 12.69
C ASP A 15 5.56 -44.17 14.13
N LEU A 16 6.76 -44.36 14.70
CA LEU A 16 7.17 -43.79 15.98
C LEU A 16 8.00 -42.52 15.89
N ASP A 17 8.09 -41.88 14.70
CA ASP A 17 8.91 -40.68 14.40
C ASP A 17 10.41 -40.85 14.78
N LYS A 18 10.93 -42.09 14.83
CA LYS A 18 12.32 -42.40 15.18
C LYS A 18 13.25 -42.35 13.96
N HIS A 19 13.24 -41.24 13.25
CA HIS A 19 13.96 -41.11 12.01
C HIS A 19 15.49 -41.21 12.15
N GLN A 20 16.07 -40.77 13.29
CA GLN A 20 17.50 -40.91 13.53
C GLN A 20 17.88 -42.40 13.70
N GLU A 21 17.05 -43.21 14.38
CA GLU A 21 17.30 -44.66 14.51
C GLU A 21 17.23 -45.36 13.14
N ILE A 22 16.39 -44.87 12.20
CA ILE A 22 16.35 -45.36 10.80
C ILE A 22 17.65 -45.06 10.10
N ILE A 23 18.19 -43.85 10.23
CA ILE A 23 19.46 -43.42 9.62
C ILE A 23 20.58 -44.31 10.13
N ASP A 24 20.75 -44.41 11.46
CA ASP A 24 21.81 -45.14 12.09
C ASP A 24 21.77 -46.64 11.71
N MET A 25 20.56 -47.20 11.62
CA MET A 25 20.35 -48.56 11.20
C MET A 25 20.75 -48.83 9.76
N ILE A 26 20.33 -47.96 8.81
CA ILE A 26 20.60 -48.14 7.38
C ILE A 26 22.06 -47.87 7.06
N GLU A 27 22.67 -46.85 7.66
CA GLU A 27 24.10 -46.55 7.45
C GLU A 27 25.01 -47.63 8.00
N GLY A 28 24.57 -48.40 9.01
CA GLY A 28 25.26 -49.56 9.55
C GLY A 28 25.12 -50.84 8.71
N LEU A 29 24.37 -50.80 7.58
CA LEU A 29 24.20 -51.97 6.73
C LEU A 29 25.39 -52.17 5.77
N PRO A 30 25.75 -53.41 5.44
CA PRO A 30 26.66 -53.71 4.33
C PRO A 30 26.07 -53.18 2.98
N THR A 31 26.94 -52.72 2.10
CA THR A 31 26.57 -52.17 0.80
C THR A 31 25.68 -53.11 -0.05
N GLU A 32 25.96 -54.44 0.09
CA GLU A 32 25.20 -55.49 -0.63
C GLU A 32 23.73 -55.61 -0.16
N GLN A 33 23.36 -55.03 0.98
CA GLN A 33 21.99 -55.00 1.50
C GLN A 33 21.26 -53.72 1.13
N LEU A 34 21.96 -52.72 0.61
CA LEU A 34 21.38 -51.46 0.16
C LEU A 34 20.80 -51.63 -1.25
N ASN A 35 19.52 -51.39 -1.38
CA ASN A 35 18.83 -51.27 -2.66
C ASN A 35 18.12 -49.90 -2.76
N ASN A 36 17.60 -49.58 -3.91
CA ASN A 36 16.96 -48.28 -4.18
C ASN A 36 15.80 -47.96 -3.20
N GLU A 37 15.04 -48.98 -2.78
CA GLU A 37 13.95 -48.82 -1.83
C GLU A 37 14.44 -48.42 -0.45
N ILE A 38 15.47 -49.13 0.09
CA ILE A 38 16.10 -48.87 1.39
C ILE A 38 16.78 -47.47 1.35
N ILE A 39 17.51 -47.18 0.27
CA ILE A 39 18.15 -45.85 0.04
C ILE A 39 17.06 -44.75 -0.02
N GLY A 40 15.93 -45.04 -0.63
CA GLY A 40 14.79 -44.13 -0.65
C GLY A 40 14.23 -43.87 0.76
N GLN A 41 14.17 -44.88 1.63
CA GLN A 41 13.75 -44.70 3.03
C GLN A 41 14.79 -43.94 3.85
N LEU A 42 16.08 -44.13 3.59
CA LEU A 42 17.16 -43.33 4.19
C LEU A 42 17.00 -41.85 3.81
N ALA A 43 16.76 -41.54 2.55
CA ALA A 43 16.53 -40.18 2.11
C ALA A 43 15.29 -39.54 2.79
N ARG A 44 14.19 -40.31 2.94
CA ARG A 44 13.01 -39.84 3.67
C ARG A 44 13.34 -39.56 5.15
N ALA A 45 14.13 -40.42 5.78
CA ALA A 45 14.55 -40.20 7.17
C ALA A 45 15.41 -38.95 7.31
N TYR A 46 16.34 -38.68 6.36
CA TYR A 46 17.10 -37.44 6.33
C TYR A 46 16.22 -36.18 6.12
N ILE A 47 15.19 -36.26 5.28
CA ILE A 47 14.22 -35.16 5.11
C ILE A 47 13.53 -34.85 6.44
N ASN A 48 13.08 -35.87 7.14
CA ASN A 48 12.35 -35.75 8.41
C ASN A 48 13.22 -35.21 9.56
N VAL A 49 14.52 -35.50 9.56
CA VAL A 49 15.46 -34.86 10.49
C VAL A 49 16.04 -33.55 9.98
N GLN A 50 15.48 -33.01 8.91
CA GLN A 50 15.86 -31.72 8.31
C GLN A 50 17.29 -31.65 7.74
N ASN A 51 17.88 -32.80 7.39
CA ASN A 51 19.18 -32.87 6.73
C ASN A 51 18.99 -33.04 5.21
N TYR A 52 18.57 -31.95 4.58
CA TYR A 52 18.14 -31.94 3.17
C TYR A 52 19.29 -32.17 2.19
N GLU A 53 20.48 -31.67 2.52
CA GLU A 53 21.69 -31.88 1.69
C GLU A 53 22.07 -33.35 1.64
N LYS A 54 22.03 -34.06 2.78
CA LYS A 54 22.25 -35.50 2.83
C LYS A 54 21.16 -36.29 2.10
N ALA A 55 19.93 -35.88 2.22
CA ALA A 55 18.82 -36.47 1.46
C ALA A 55 19.07 -36.40 -0.06
N ILE A 56 19.49 -35.24 -0.55
CA ILE A 56 19.84 -35.05 -1.98
C ILE A 56 21.04 -35.91 -2.38
N GLU A 57 22.10 -35.98 -1.57
CA GLU A 57 23.27 -36.80 -1.82
C GLU A 57 22.86 -38.29 -1.98
N VAL A 58 22.07 -38.78 -1.05
CA VAL A 58 21.57 -40.17 -1.04
C VAL A 58 20.67 -40.44 -2.24
N LEU A 59 19.74 -39.55 -2.56
CA LEU A 59 18.86 -39.68 -3.74
C LEU A 59 19.65 -39.69 -5.06
N LYS A 60 20.69 -38.89 -5.18
CA LYS A 60 21.54 -38.86 -6.36
C LYS A 60 22.28 -40.20 -6.60
N SER A 61 22.57 -40.97 -5.56
CA SER A 61 23.21 -42.28 -5.70
C SER A 61 22.35 -43.30 -6.47
N ILE A 62 21.01 -43.14 -6.46
CA ILE A 62 20.04 -44.00 -7.16
C ILE A 62 19.37 -43.31 -8.35
N GLU A 63 19.84 -42.12 -8.75
CA GLU A 63 19.26 -41.31 -9.82
C GLU A 63 19.09 -42.06 -11.14
N LYS A 64 20.07 -42.85 -11.49
CA LYS A 64 20.10 -43.57 -12.78
C LYS A 64 18.86 -44.47 -12.97
N ASP A 65 18.42 -45.10 -11.87
CA ASP A 65 17.31 -46.05 -11.90
C ASP A 65 15.96 -45.41 -11.50
N GLU A 66 15.99 -44.38 -10.65
CA GLU A 66 14.79 -43.85 -9.97
C GLU A 66 14.32 -42.47 -10.48
N LYS A 67 15.11 -41.72 -11.27
CA LYS A 67 14.78 -40.34 -11.70
C LYS A 67 13.45 -40.19 -12.45
N ASN A 68 12.91 -41.28 -12.96
CA ASN A 68 11.62 -41.30 -13.66
C ASN A 68 10.46 -41.79 -12.77
N THR A 69 10.70 -42.01 -11.46
CA THR A 69 9.63 -42.37 -10.52
C THR A 69 9.05 -41.11 -9.84
N MET A 70 7.76 -41.14 -9.51
CA MET A 70 7.10 -40.08 -8.80
C MET A 70 7.77 -39.83 -7.45
N LEU A 71 7.99 -40.89 -6.67
CA LEU A 71 8.49 -40.80 -5.31
C LEU A 71 9.91 -40.20 -5.21
N TRP A 72 10.79 -40.55 -6.15
CA TRP A 72 12.14 -39.97 -6.21
C TRP A 72 12.06 -38.45 -6.49
N ASN A 73 11.27 -38.05 -7.50
CA ASN A 73 11.08 -36.64 -7.85
C ASN A 73 10.43 -35.87 -6.68
N TYR A 74 9.43 -36.43 -6.03
CA TYR A 74 8.80 -35.86 -4.86
C TYR A 74 9.81 -35.57 -3.73
N ARG A 75 10.65 -36.56 -3.38
CA ARG A 75 11.66 -36.42 -2.31
C ARG A 75 12.75 -35.38 -2.69
N MET A 76 13.19 -35.37 -3.94
CA MET A 76 14.11 -34.34 -4.45
C MET A 76 13.45 -32.95 -4.35
N GLY A 77 12.21 -32.83 -4.80
CA GLY A 77 11.43 -31.62 -4.69
C GLY A 77 11.30 -31.11 -3.26
N CYS A 78 10.90 -31.98 -2.31
CA CYS A 78 10.85 -31.67 -0.89
C CYS A 78 12.18 -31.13 -0.36
N SER A 79 13.27 -31.81 -0.69
CA SER A 79 14.61 -31.43 -0.19
C SER A 79 15.00 -30.03 -0.68
N TYR A 80 14.79 -29.72 -1.97
CA TYR A 80 15.05 -28.39 -2.51
C TYR A 80 14.09 -27.32 -2.00
N PHE A 81 12.81 -27.69 -1.77
CA PHE A 81 11.83 -26.77 -1.22
C PHE A 81 12.24 -26.25 0.18
N TYR A 82 12.62 -27.16 1.06
CA TYR A 82 13.07 -26.79 2.41
C TYR A 82 14.43 -26.08 2.44
N LEU A 83 15.29 -26.32 1.44
CA LEU A 83 16.51 -25.53 1.19
C LEU A 83 16.20 -24.16 0.56
N LYS A 84 14.92 -23.85 0.25
CA LYS A 84 14.46 -22.62 -0.41
C LYS A 84 14.99 -22.40 -1.83
N ASP A 85 15.48 -23.47 -2.49
CA ASP A 85 15.81 -23.48 -3.92
C ASP A 85 14.53 -23.83 -4.69
N TYR A 86 13.63 -22.83 -4.78
CA TYR A 86 12.29 -23.05 -5.31
C TYR A 86 12.26 -23.33 -6.81
N GLU A 87 13.24 -22.86 -7.57
CA GLU A 87 13.37 -23.17 -8.98
C GLU A 87 13.63 -24.67 -9.20
N LYS A 88 14.55 -25.25 -8.44
CA LYS A 88 14.78 -26.71 -8.51
C LYS A 88 13.61 -27.50 -7.93
N ALA A 89 13.03 -27.01 -6.84
CA ALA A 89 11.81 -27.64 -6.30
C ALA A 89 10.69 -27.69 -7.34
N GLU A 90 10.43 -26.59 -8.08
CA GLU A 90 9.49 -26.54 -9.19
C GLU A 90 9.77 -27.64 -10.23
N GLU A 91 11.03 -27.75 -10.68
CA GLU A 91 11.43 -28.72 -11.69
C GLU A 91 11.08 -30.15 -11.26
N TYR A 92 11.44 -30.55 -10.04
CA TYR A 92 11.18 -31.89 -9.55
C TYR A 92 9.70 -32.15 -9.25
N PHE A 93 9.00 -31.20 -8.64
CA PHE A 93 7.56 -31.35 -8.37
C PHE A 93 6.73 -31.39 -9.67
N LEU A 94 7.09 -30.66 -10.71
CA LEU A 94 6.44 -30.77 -12.02
C LEU A 94 6.64 -32.15 -12.66
N LYS A 95 7.82 -32.76 -12.49
CA LYS A 95 8.05 -34.17 -12.93
C LYS A 95 7.20 -35.14 -12.13
N ALA A 96 7.09 -34.96 -10.81
CA ALA A 96 6.22 -35.78 -9.96
C ALA A 96 4.74 -35.60 -10.33
N TYR A 97 4.29 -34.35 -10.55
CA TYR A 97 2.92 -34.01 -10.96
C TYR A 97 2.54 -34.63 -12.32
N ASN A 98 3.44 -34.62 -13.29
CA ASN A 98 3.19 -35.26 -14.57
C ASN A 98 2.99 -36.78 -14.49
N LEU A 99 3.52 -37.41 -13.45
CA LEU A 99 3.34 -38.85 -13.18
C LEU A 99 2.08 -39.14 -12.38
N GLU A 100 1.76 -38.29 -11.40
CA GLU A 100 0.56 -38.42 -10.54
C GLU A 100 -0.14 -37.05 -10.37
N PRO A 101 -0.92 -36.60 -11.38
CA PRO A 101 -1.57 -35.29 -11.38
C PRO A 101 -2.64 -35.10 -10.29
N GLU A 102 -3.16 -36.19 -9.75
CA GLU A 102 -4.22 -36.14 -8.72
C GLU A 102 -3.69 -36.14 -7.28
N ASP A 103 -2.38 -36.26 -7.07
CA ASP A 103 -1.80 -36.18 -5.73
C ASP A 103 -1.91 -34.77 -5.17
N GLU A 104 -2.70 -34.61 -4.09
CA GLU A 104 -2.97 -33.31 -3.45
C GLU A 104 -1.70 -32.73 -2.79
N ASN A 105 -0.82 -33.58 -2.27
CA ASN A 105 0.42 -33.10 -1.62
C ASN A 105 1.35 -32.44 -2.66
N ILE A 106 1.43 -33.04 -3.87
CA ILE A 106 2.23 -32.45 -4.96
C ILE A 106 1.65 -31.12 -5.38
N LYS A 107 0.30 -31.02 -5.53
CA LYS A 107 -0.38 -29.77 -5.84
C LYS A 107 -0.11 -28.69 -4.77
N ASP A 108 -0.22 -29.06 -3.49
CA ASP A 108 0.03 -28.14 -2.39
C ASP A 108 1.48 -27.61 -2.38
N PHE A 109 2.47 -28.46 -2.63
CA PHE A 109 3.84 -28.02 -2.77
C PHE A 109 4.04 -27.10 -3.97
N LEU A 110 3.44 -27.40 -5.13
CA LEU A 110 3.53 -26.55 -6.31
C LEU A 110 2.90 -25.18 -6.05
N MET A 111 1.75 -25.14 -5.37
CA MET A 111 1.14 -23.87 -4.97
C MET A 111 2.09 -23.05 -4.06
N ASP A 112 2.63 -23.67 -3.02
CA ASP A 112 3.55 -23.03 -2.08
C ASP A 112 4.83 -22.56 -2.78
N ILE A 113 5.38 -23.34 -3.71
CA ILE A 113 6.54 -22.99 -4.53
C ILE A 113 6.25 -21.72 -5.33
N TYR A 114 5.14 -21.66 -6.05
CA TYR A 114 4.80 -20.50 -6.86
C TYR A 114 4.54 -19.25 -6.03
N ILE A 115 3.92 -19.36 -4.86
CA ILE A 115 3.78 -18.25 -3.91
C ILE A 115 5.17 -17.78 -3.44
N ASN A 116 6.08 -18.71 -3.12
CA ASN A 116 7.42 -18.35 -2.66
C ASN A 116 8.29 -17.75 -3.78
N LEU A 117 8.22 -18.29 -4.99
CA LEU A 117 8.88 -17.70 -6.18
C LEU A 117 8.37 -16.27 -6.43
N SER A 118 7.07 -16.05 -6.30
CA SER A 118 6.50 -14.70 -6.39
C SER A 118 7.06 -13.77 -5.32
N LYS A 119 7.14 -14.23 -4.06
CA LYS A 119 7.70 -13.46 -2.93
C LYS A 119 9.18 -13.14 -3.08
N GLN A 120 9.94 -13.97 -3.78
CA GLN A 120 11.38 -13.75 -4.04
C GLN A 120 11.62 -12.68 -5.09
N VAL A 121 10.67 -12.39 -5.96
CA VAL A 121 10.80 -11.30 -6.95
C VAL A 121 10.80 -9.96 -6.22
N LYS A 122 11.94 -9.27 -6.24
CA LYS A 122 12.04 -7.90 -5.71
C LYS A 122 11.63 -6.92 -6.78
N PHE A 123 10.70 -6.04 -6.48
CA PHE A 123 10.23 -4.99 -7.39
C PHE A 123 9.98 -3.68 -6.66
N GLY A 124 10.21 -2.55 -7.36
CA GLY A 124 9.81 -1.21 -6.95
C GLY A 124 8.48 -0.81 -7.57
N GLU A 125 7.99 0.39 -7.25
CA GLU A 125 6.72 0.91 -7.77
C GLU A 125 6.72 1.03 -9.31
N ASP A 126 7.85 1.39 -9.91
CA ASP A 126 7.99 1.59 -11.36
C ASP A 126 8.52 0.34 -12.10
N ASP A 127 8.73 -0.79 -11.41
CA ASP A 127 9.31 -2.00 -12.00
C ASP A 127 8.25 -2.96 -12.53
N LEU A 128 7.61 -2.55 -13.61
CA LEU A 128 6.50 -3.27 -14.27
C LEU A 128 6.85 -4.72 -14.66
N ASP A 129 8.09 -4.99 -15.06
CA ASP A 129 8.48 -6.33 -15.52
C ASP A 129 8.58 -7.30 -14.35
N ASN A 130 9.19 -6.88 -13.24
CA ASN A 130 9.22 -7.70 -12.03
C ASN A 130 7.84 -7.81 -11.37
N GLN A 131 7.01 -6.75 -11.41
CA GLN A 131 5.61 -6.83 -10.97
C GLN A 131 4.84 -7.90 -11.75
N LYS A 132 4.94 -7.90 -13.09
CA LYS A 132 4.32 -8.92 -13.95
C LYS A 132 4.87 -10.31 -13.67
N LYS A 133 6.19 -10.44 -13.41
CA LYS A 133 6.82 -11.72 -13.07
C LYS A 133 6.29 -12.26 -11.76
N ALA A 134 6.21 -11.43 -10.71
CA ALA A 134 5.64 -11.81 -9.41
C ALA A 134 4.17 -12.26 -9.54
N LEU A 135 3.36 -11.47 -10.25
CA LEU A 135 1.95 -11.79 -10.49
C LEU A 135 1.79 -13.09 -11.30
N ASN A 136 2.63 -13.32 -12.31
CA ASN A 136 2.58 -14.56 -13.11
C ASN A 136 2.82 -15.81 -12.25
N TYR A 137 3.81 -15.77 -11.35
CA TYR A 137 4.01 -16.85 -10.40
C TYR A 137 2.79 -17.05 -9.48
N ALA A 138 2.27 -15.98 -8.90
CA ALA A 138 1.09 -16.07 -8.04
C ALA A 138 -0.16 -16.59 -8.77
N LEU A 139 -0.32 -16.26 -10.06
CA LEU A 139 -1.40 -16.79 -10.89
C LEU A 139 -1.23 -18.29 -11.18
N LYS A 140 0.00 -18.78 -11.40
CA LYS A 140 0.26 -20.21 -11.52
C LYS A 140 -0.11 -20.98 -10.25
N ALA A 141 0.10 -20.41 -9.06
CA ALA A 141 -0.31 -21.03 -7.81
C ALA A 141 -1.81 -21.38 -7.78
N LYS A 142 -2.64 -20.58 -8.44
CA LYS A 142 -4.09 -20.76 -8.52
C LYS A 142 -4.50 -22.09 -9.18
N ASP A 143 -3.67 -22.64 -10.06
CA ASP A 143 -3.97 -23.90 -10.77
C ASP A 143 -3.82 -25.13 -9.87
N TYR A 144 -3.22 -24.96 -8.68
CA TYR A 144 -2.89 -26.06 -7.76
C TYR A 144 -3.63 -25.99 -6.41
N MET A 145 -4.65 -25.15 -6.28
CA MET A 145 -5.44 -25.04 -5.03
C MET A 145 -6.27 -26.30 -4.81
N THR A 146 -6.06 -26.99 -3.70
CA THR A 146 -6.75 -28.25 -3.36
C THR A 146 -7.92 -28.03 -2.41
N THR A 147 -7.69 -27.36 -1.29
CA THR A 147 -8.65 -27.16 -0.20
C THR A 147 -9.12 -25.68 -0.14
N ASP A 148 -10.17 -25.44 0.66
CA ASP A 148 -10.62 -24.05 0.88
C ASP A 148 -9.57 -23.23 1.63
N ASP A 149 -8.79 -23.82 2.52
CA ASP A 149 -7.67 -23.13 3.18
C ASP A 149 -6.61 -22.68 2.17
N LYS A 150 -6.27 -23.55 1.21
CA LYS A 150 -5.33 -23.22 0.13
C LYS A 150 -5.89 -22.17 -0.82
N LYS A 151 -7.19 -22.20 -1.10
CA LYS A 151 -7.88 -21.15 -1.87
C LYS A 151 -7.82 -19.79 -1.12
N ILE A 152 -8.11 -19.79 0.18
CA ILE A 152 -8.01 -18.59 1.02
C ILE A 152 -6.61 -18.01 0.97
N GLU A 153 -5.58 -18.84 1.14
CA GLU A 153 -4.19 -18.40 1.10
C GLU A 153 -3.84 -17.77 -0.27
N CYS A 154 -4.15 -18.47 -1.35
CA CYS A 154 -3.85 -18.02 -2.71
C CYS A 154 -4.60 -16.72 -3.06
N TYR A 155 -5.91 -16.65 -2.79
CA TYR A 155 -6.71 -15.45 -3.06
C TYR A 155 -6.22 -14.26 -2.24
N SER A 156 -5.87 -14.48 -0.99
CA SER A 156 -5.34 -13.41 -0.13
C SER A 156 -4.00 -12.87 -0.64
N TYR A 157 -3.11 -13.77 -1.06
CA TYR A 157 -1.82 -13.34 -1.60
C TYR A 157 -1.96 -12.62 -2.95
N LEU A 158 -2.80 -13.13 -3.85
CA LEU A 158 -3.12 -12.45 -5.09
C LEU A 158 -3.75 -11.08 -4.85
N ALA A 159 -4.70 -10.97 -3.93
CA ALA A 159 -5.32 -9.70 -3.58
C ALA A 159 -4.30 -8.69 -3.06
N PHE A 160 -3.37 -9.12 -2.20
CA PHE A 160 -2.25 -8.29 -1.74
C PHE A 160 -1.41 -7.74 -2.91
N LEU A 161 -1.09 -8.58 -3.90
CA LEU A 161 -0.35 -8.15 -5.08
C LEU A 161 -1.17 -7.15 -5.92
N TYR A 162 -2.45 -7.43 -6.16
CA TYR A 162 -3.31 -6.53 -6.92
C TYR A 162 -3.51 -5.18 -6.21
N ASN A 163 -3.65 -5.15 -4.88
CA ASN A 163 -3.65 -3.91 -4.10
C ASN A 163 -2.34 -3.14 -4.29
N LYS A 164 -1.20 -3.83 -4.23
CA LYS A 164 0.13 -3.25 -4.47
C LYS A 164 0.27 -2.66 -5.88
N PHE A 165 -0.37 -3.28 -6.86
CA PHE A 165 -0.35 -2.86 -8.27
C PHE A 165 -1.52 -1.96 -8.65
N THR A 166 -2.27 -1.48 -7.66
CA THR A 166 -3.42 -0.55 -7.80
C THR A 166 -4.60 -1.08 -8.61
N ASP A 167 -4.68 -2.40 -8.85
CA ASP A 167 -5.88 -3.05 -9.39
C ASP A 167 -6.84 -3.42 -8.24
N TYR A 168 -7.44 -2.41 -7.67
CA TYR A 168 -8.32 -2.56 -6.51
C TYR A 168 -9.61 -3.33 -6.81
N HIS A 169 -10.09 -3.31 -8.06
CA HIS A 169 -11.29 -4.09 -8.44
C HIS A 169 -11.05 -5.60 -8.37
N THR A 170 -9.93 -6.06 -8.91
CA THR A 170 -9.55 -7.47 -8.84
C THR A 170 -9.22 -7.89 -7.41
N ALA A 171 -8.56 -7.00 -6.63
CA ALA A 171 -8.27 -7.25 -5.23
C ALA A 171 -9.55 -7.40 -4.40
N GLU A 172 -10.54 -6.52 -4.58
CA GLU A 172 -11.85 -6.59 -3.92
C GLU A 172 -12.54 -7.95 -4.15
N ASP A 173 -12.60 -8.42 -5.41
CA ASP A 173 -13.22 -9.72 -5.74
C ASP A 173 -12.52 -10.87 -5.02
N LEU A 174 -11.20 -10.89 -5.03
CA LEU A 174 -10.41 -11.95 -4.38
C LEU A 174 -10.55 -11.94 -2.86
N LEU A 175 -10.56 -10.75 -2.22
CA LEU A 175 -10.76 -10.62 -0.77
C LEU A 175 -12.17 -11.07 -0.37
N LYS A 176 -13.20 -10.69 -1.13
CA LYS A 176 -14.59 -11.16 -0.91
C LYS A 176 -14.71 -12.68 -1.08
N ARG A 177 -14.00 -13.30 -2.03
CA ARG A 177 -13.94 -14.76 -2.17
C ARG A 177 -13.29 -15.42 -0.95
N ALA A 178 -12.18 -14.87 -0.45
CA ALA A 178 -11.53 -15.41 0.75
C ALA A 178 -12.47 -15.34 1.98
N ILE A 179 -13.21 -14.24 2.14
CA ILE A 179 -14.23 -14.10 3.19
C ILE A 179 -15.36 -15.13 3.01
N SER A 180 -15.85 -15.33 1.78
CA SER A 180 -16.91 -16.32 1.51
C SER A 180 -16.50 -17.76 1.80
N LEU A 181 -15.20 -18.05 1.81
CA LEU A 181 -14.63 -19.34 2.23
C LEU A 181 -14.38 -19.44 3.73
N GLY A 182 -14.71 -18.40 4.49
CA GLY A 182 -14.66 -18.41 5.96
C GLY A 182 -13.49 -17.64 6.57
N ARG A 183 -12.69 -16.90 5.79
CA ARG A 183 -11.65 -16.04 6.37
C ARG A 183 -12.26 -14.81 7.05
N ASP A 184 -12.05 -14.69 8.35
CA ASP A 184 -12.55 -13.58 9.19
C ASP A 184 -11.47 -13.18 10.20
N ASP A 185 -10.41 -12.50 9.73
CA ASP A 185 -9.31 -12.06 10.56
C ASP A 185 -8.98 -10.57 10.36
N LEU A 186 -8.12 -10.05 11.23
CA LEU A 186 -7.66 -8.67 11.18
C LEU A 186 -7.13 -8.27 9.80
N TRP A 187 -6.34 -9.14 9.19
CA TRP A 187 -5.66 -8.82 7.94
C TRP A 187 -6.66 -8.66 6.79
N ILE A 188 -7.60 -9.62 6.64
CA ILE A 188 -8.55 -9.60 5.50
C ILE A 188 -9.44 -8.36 5.52
N HIS A 189 -9.93 -7.96 6.71
CA HIS A 189 -10.76 -6.79 6.86
C HIS A 189 -9.96 -5.49 6.69
N SER A 190 -8.70 -5.44 7.13
CA SER A 190 -7.82 -4.29 6.89
C SER A 190 -7.54 -4.08 5.41
N GLU A 191 -7.19 -5.16 4.69
CA GLU A 191 -6.91 -5.10 3.24
C GLU A 191 -8.16 -4.74 2.43
N LEU A 192 -9.32 -5.31 2.77
CA LEU A 192 -10.56 -4.99 2.06
C LEU A 192 -11.03 -3.58 2.36
N GLY A 193 -10.90 -3.12 3.62
CA GLY A 193 -11.18 -1.73 3.98
C GLY A 193 -10.32 -0.74 3.19
N TYR A 194 -9.00 -1.02 3.07
CA TYR A 194 -8.09 -0.22 2.26
C TYR A 194 -8.49 -0.22 0.78
N CYS A 195 -8.70 -1.38 0.20
CA CYS A 195 -9.10 -1.55 -1.20
C CYS A 195 -10.39 -0.77 -1.52
N LEU A 196 -11.42 -0.89 -0.66
CA LEU A 196 -12.69 -0.19 -0.82
C LEU A 196 -12.53 1.32 -0.67
N GLY A 197 -11.65 1.79 0.21
CA GLY A 197 -11.31 3.21 0.35
C GLY A 197 -10.74 3.79 -0.95
N GLU A 198 -9.78 3.09 -1.57
CA GLU A 198 -9.19 3.49 -2.86
C GLU A 198 -10.21 3.46 -4.01
N LEU A 199 -11.22 2.60 -3.94
CA LEU A 199 -12.36 2.56 -4.86
C LEU A 199 -13.45 3.60 -4.55
N ASN A 200 -13.22 4.47 -3.56
CA ASN A 200 -14.19 5.46 -3.08
C ASN A 200 -15.53 4.86 -2.59
N LYS A 201 -15.52 3.58 -2.15
CA LYS A 201 -16.65 2.89 -1.50
C LYS A 201 -16.53 3.06 0.01
N LEU A 202 -16.68 4.32 0.47
CA LEU A 202 -16.25 4.73 1.80
C LEU A 202 -17.07 4.08 2.93
N GLU A 203 -18.37 3.87 2.75
CA GLU A 203 -19.24 3.24 3.75
C GLU A 203 -18.85 1.76 3.94
N GLU A 204 -18.67 1.02 2.83
CA GLU A 204 -18.22 -0.38 2.89
C GLU A 204 -16.80 -0.48 3.50
N SER A 205 -15.90 0.44 3.12
CA SER A 205 -14.56 0.54 3.70
C SER A 205 -14.61 0.69 5.23
N LEU A 206 -15.48 1.59 5.70
CA LEU A 206 -15.68 1.84 7.13
C LEU A 206 -16.18 0.58 7.86
N GLU A 207 -17.13 -0.16 7.29
CA GLU A 207 -17.63 -1.41 7.89
C GLU A 207 -16.51 -2.41 8.13
N HIS A 208 -15.65 -2.60 7.14
CA HIS A 208 -14.52 -3.52 7.25
C HIS A 208 -13.45 -3.03 8.23
N TYR A 209 -13.11 -1.76 8.24
CA TYR A 209 -12.19 -1.22 9.24
C TYR A 209 -12.76 -1.30 10.66
N LEU A 210 -14.08 -1.09 10.85
CA LEU A 210 -14.74 -1.27 12.14
C LEU A 210 -14.69 -2.74 12.59
N ARG A 211 -14.83 -3.69 11.67
CA ARG A 211 -14.65 -5.10 12.00
C ARG A 211 -13.20 -5.40 12.38
N ALA A 212 -12.23 -4.85 11.66
CA ALA A 212 -10.81 -5.01 11.98
C ALA A 212 -10.45 -4.43 13.36
N ILE A 213 -10.98 -3.28 13.74
CA ILE A 213 -10.69 -2.64 15.03
C ILE A 213 -11.33 -3.37 16.21
N GLU A 214 -12.44 -4.11 16.02
CA GLU A 214 -12.99 -5.00 17.03
C GLU A 214 -12.00 -6.11 17.42
N ILE A 215 -11.23 -6.62 16.44
CA ILE A 215 -10.21 -7.66 16.65
C ILE A 215 -8.96 -7.07 17.30
N ALA A 216 -8.56 -5.84 16.92
CA ALA A 216 -7.36 -5.17 17.40
C ALA A 216 -7.63 -3.73 17.88
N PRO A 217 -8.28 -3.53 19.05
CA PRO A 217 -8.76 -2.21 19.51
C PRO A 217 -7.68 -1.15 19.72
N SER A 218 -6.43 -1.55 19.92
CA SER A 218 -5.29 -0.63 20.13
C SER A 218 -4.45 -0.41 18.88
N ASN A 219 -4.92 -0.83 17.71
CA ASN A 219 -4.19 -0.63 16.47
C ASN A 219 -4.35 0.82 15.97
N THR A 220 -3.33 1.65 16.19
CA THR A 220 -3.35 3.08 15.88
C THR A 220 -3.44 3.34 14.37
N TRP A 221 -2.89 2.46 13.54
CA TRP A 221 -3.04 2.55 12.08
C TRP A 221 -4.50 2.41 11.66
N LEU A 222 -5.23 1.43 12.20
CA LEU A 222 -6.66 1.26 11.92
C LEU A 222 -7.49 2.46 12.39
N LEU A 223 -7.21 2.98 13.59
CA LEU A 223 -7.87 4.19 14.08
C LEU A 223 -7.67 5.37 13.12
N SER A 224 -6.46 5.51 12.57
CA SER A 224 -6.16 6.56 11.59
C SER A 224 -6.91 6.33 10.26
N GLN A 225 -7.03 5.09 9.79
CA GLN A 225 -7.80 4.76 8.57
C GLN A 225 -9.31 5.01 8.78
N ILE A 226 -9.85 4.63 9.93
CA ILE A 226 -11.26 4.90 10.30
C ILE A 226 -11.50 6.42 10.34
N ALA A 227 -10.61 7.16 11.00
CA ALA A 227 -10.69 8.61 11.10
C ALA A 227 -10.65 9.27 9.72
N TRP A 228 -9.73 8.85 8.85
CA TRP A 228 -9.64 9.31 7.47
C TRP A 228 -10.93 9.01 6.68
N THR A 229 -11.46 7.80 6.82
CA THR A 229 -12.71 7.39 6.14
C THR A 229 -13.90 8.24 6.62
N TYR A 230 -14.03 8.47 7.93
CA TYR A 230 -15.03 9.38 8.49
C TYR A 230 -14.87 10.80 7.95
N ARG A 231 -13.65 11.32 7.87
CA ARG A 231 -13.38 12.63 7.29
C ARG A 231 -13.82 12.71 5.81
N CYS A 232 -13.51 11.70 5.01
CA CYS A 232 -13.94 11.64 3.61
C CYS A 232 -15.46 11.58 3.46
N LEU A 233 -16.16 11.00 4.44
CA LEU A 233 -17.63 11.00 4.53
C LEU A 233 -18.21 12.32 5.08
N GLY A 234 -17.38 13.30 5.42
CA GLY A 234 -17.81 14.55 6.05
C GLY A 234 -18.24 14.43 7.52
N ARG A 235 -17.94 13.29 8.15
CA ARG A 235 -18.29 12.97 9.56
C ARG A 235 -17.13 13.38 10.48
N TYR A 236 -16.93 14.69 10.60
CA TYR A 236 -15.72 15.24 11.23
C TYR A 236 -15.65 15.01 12.73
N GLU A 237 -16.77 14.97 13.46
CA GLU A 237 -16.81 14.69 14.89
C GLU A 237 -16.38 13.25 15.20
N GLU A 238 -16.85 12.28 14.40
CA GLU A 238 -16.43 10.88 14.53
C GLU A 238 -14.95 10.72 14.15
N ALA A 239 -14.49 11.40 13.10
CA ALA A 239 -13.08 11.40 12.72
C ALA A 239 -12.18 11.94 13.86
N LEU A 240 -12.60 13.02 14.53
CA LEU A 240 -11.90 13.55 15.72
C LEU A 240 -11.83 12.53 16.84
N LYS A 241 -12.93 11.83 17.12
CA LYS A 241 -12.98 10.82 18.19
C LYS A 241 -11.93 9.72 17.98
N GLU A 242 -11.82 9.20 16.75
CA GLU A 242 -10.87 8.12 16.47
C GLU A 242 -9.42 8.62 16.46
N ASN A 243 -9.17 9.83 15.92
CA ASN A 243 -7.85 10.45 15.99
C ASN A 243 -7.41 10.73 17.44
N PHE A 244 -8.31 11.13 18.34
CA PHE A 244 -7.98 11.31 19.75
C PHE A 244 -7.67 9.99 20.44
N LYS A 245 -8.38 8.89 20.12
CA LYS A 245 -8.02 7.57 20.60
C LYS A 245 -6.60 7.17 20.16
N ALA A 246 -6.23 7.45 18.90
CA ALA A 246 -4.89 7.19 18.41
C ALA A 246 -3.83 8.01 19.20
N LEU A 247 -4.11 9.29 19.47
CA LEU A 247 -3.23 10.14 20.32
C LEU A 247 -3.09 9.59 21.74
N ASP A 248 -4.18 9.16 22.37
CA ASP A 248 -4.18 8.60 23.73
C ASP A 248 -3.37 7.30 23.81
N LEU A 249 -3.33 6.52 22.71
CA LEU A 249 -2.48 5.35 22.56
C LEU A 249 -1.02 5.68 22.21
N GLY A 250 -0.68 6.95 22.10
CA GLY A 250 0.69 7.42 21.87
C GLY A 250 1.07 7.70 20.42
N GLU A 251 0.15 7.61 19.46
CA GLU A 251 0.38 7.92 18.06
C GLU A 251 0.47 9.45 17.86
N LYS A 252 1.69 9.98 17.92
CA LYS A 252 1.98 11.44 17.84
C LYS A 252 2.64 11.80 16.51
N SER A 253 2.18 11.24 15.41
CA SER A 253 2.70 11.54 14.08
C SER A 253 2.18 12.87 13.54
N GLU A 254 2.89 13.44 12.59
CA GLU A 254 2.45 14.62 11.83
C GLU A 254 1.06 14.39 11.24
N TRP A 255 0.82 13.20 10.68
CA TRP A 255 -0.44 12.80 10.05
C TRP A 255 -1.64 12.97 10.99
N VAL A 256 -1.60 12.41 12.18
CA VAL A 256 -2.71 12.49 13.15
C VAL A 256 -3.03 13.92 13.52
N TYR A 257 -2.01 14.74 13.76
CA TYR A 257 -2.21 16.17 14.07
C TYR A 257 -2.79 16.95 12.89
N VAL A 258 -2.36 16.63 11.66
CA VAL A 258 -2.92 17.22 10.43
C VAL A 258 -4.38 16.86 10.28
N GLU A 259 -4.76 15.59 10.45
CA GLU A 259 -6.15 15.13 10.36
C GLU A 259 -7.07 15.81 11.40
N ILE A 260 -6.59 15.95 12.64
CA ILE A 260 -7.32 16.69 13.69
C ILE A 260 -7.49 18.17 13.30
N GLY A 261 -6.41 18.80 12.84
CA GLY A 261 -6.44 20.19 12.39
C GLY A 261 -7.41 20.41 11.25
N TYR A 262 -7.43 19.49 10.27
CA TYR A 262 -8.34 19.53 9.14
C TYR A 262 -9.80 19.41 9.60
N CYS A 263 -10.13 18.43 10.44
CA CYS A 263 -11.48 18.26 10.95
C CYS A 263 -11.97 19.51 11.70
N TYR A 264 -11.13 20.12 12.55
CA TYR A 264 -11.50 21.37 13.21
C TYR A 264 -11.68 22.54 12.24
N LYS A 265 -10.88 22.60 11.15
CA LYS A 265 -11.05 23.62 10.11
C LYS A 265 -12.41 23.48 9.43
N GLU A 266 -12.80 22.28 9.04
CA GLU A 266 -14.09 22.01 8.39
C GLU A 266 -15.29 22.28 9.35
N LEU A 267 -15.09 22.09 10.65
CA LEU A 267 -16.04 22.47 11.71
C LEU A 267 -15.99 23.98 12.05
N ASN A 268 -15.26 24.79 11.28
CA ASN A 268 -15.05 26.23 11.49
C ASN A 268 -14.43 26.60 12.84
N ASN A 269 -13.77 25.64 13.51
CA ASN A 269 -13.05 25.92 14.75
C ASN A 269 -11.57 26.23 14.44
N TYR A 270 -11.33 27.42 13.91
CA TYR A 270 -10.03 27.82 13.39
C TYR A 270 -8.93 27.91 14.48
N ASP A 271 -9.29 28.26 15.72
CA ASP A 271 -8.33 28.29 16.82
C ASP A 271 -7.79 26.90 17.16
N LYS A 272 -8.66 25.90 17.21
CA LYS A 272 -8.25 24.51 17.41
C LYS A 272 -7.51 23.97 16.19
N ALA A 273 -7.98 24.24 14.98
CA ALA A 273 -7.28 23.88 13.75
C ALA A 273 -5.84 24.39 13.75
N LEU A 274 -5.65 25.68 14.07
CA LEU A 274 -4.35 26.30 14.16
C LEU A 274 -3.45 25.63 15.22
N LYS A 275 -4.01 25.32 16.40
CA LYS A 275 -3.28 24.62 17.46
C LYS A 275 -2.70 23.29 16.95
N TYR A 276 -3.52 22.46 16.32
CA TYR A 276 -3.10 21.13 15.88
C TYR A 276 -2.19 21.17 14.64
N TYR A 277 -2.40 22.10 13.71
CA TYR A 277 -1.46 22.31 12.60
C TYR A 277 -0.10 22.80 13.07
N LEU A 278 -0.03 23.61 14.14
CA LEU A 278 1.25 24.00 14.74
C LEU A 278 1.97 22.82 15.41
N GLU A 279 1.24 21.90 16.06
CA GLU A 279 1.85 20.67 16.58
C GLU A 279 2.38 19.79 15.43
N ALA A 280 1.61 19.62 14.36
CA ALA A 280 2.06 18.91 13.15
C ALA A 280 3.34 19.57 12.57
N ASN A 281 3.36 20.90 12.49
CA ASN A 281 4.49 21.64 11.91
C ASN A 281 5.79 21.53 12.74
N LYS A 282 5.69 21.35 14.06
CA LYS A 282 6.87 21.06 14.90
C LYS A 282 7.53 19.74 14.50
N ILE A 283 6.74 18.75 14.06
CA ILE A 283 7.23 17.44 13.63
C ILE A 283 7.84 17.53 12.24
N SER A 284 7.15 18.17 11.29
CA SER A 284 7.62 18.35 9.91
C SER A 284 8.81 19.31 9.77
N LYS A 285 9.09 20.11 10.81
CA LYS A 285 10.18 21.10 10.84
C LYS A 285 10.15 22.05 9.64
N ASP A 286 9.00 22.62 9.36
CA ASP A 286 8.75 23.53 8.25
C ASP A 286 9.03 22.92 6.84
N LYS A 287 8.92 21.62 6.66
CA LYS A 287 9.18 20.96 5.36
C LYS A 287 7.90 20.62 4.58
N ASN A 288 6.77 20.54 5.24
CA ASN A 288 5.51 20.21 4.60
C ASN A 288 4.86 21.44 3.97
N VAL A 289 5.03 21.60 2.66
CA VAL A 289 4.53 22.75 1.88
C VAL A 289 3.01 22.90 1.99
N TRP A 290 2.27 21.80 2.01
CA TRP A 290 0.81 21.85 2.16
C TRP A 290 0.43 22.40 3.54
N LEU A 291 1.02 21.87 4.61
CA LEU A 291 0.75 22.30 6.00
C LEU A 291 1.10 23.78 6.22
N LEU A 292 2.23 24.23 5.69
CA LEU A 292 2.60 25.65 5.77
C LEU A 292 1.58 26.53 5.04
N SER A 293 1.00 26.03 3.94
CA SER A 293 -0.03 26.73 3.19
C SER A 293 -1.34 26.84 3.97
N GLU A 294 -1.73 25.78 4.67
CA GLU A 294 -2.90 25.81 5.57
C GLU A 294 -2.71 26.80 6.73
N LEU A 295 -1.49 26.85 7.28
CA LEU A 295 -1.14 27.84 8.32
C LEU A 295 -1.24 29.28 7.79
N VAL A 296 -0.73 29.55 6.57
CA VAL A 296 -0.89 30.86 5.92
C VAL A 296 -2.36 31.22 5.78
N TRP A 297 -3.17 30.30 5.24
CA TRP A 297 -4.59 30.52 5.03
C TRP A 297 -5.33 30.83 6.35
N LEU A 298 -5.06 30.05 7.40
CA LEU A 298 -5.65 30.27 8.73
C LEU A 298 -5.23 31.62 9.31
N TYR A 299 -3.94 31.95 9.30
CA TYR A 299 -3.44 33.20 9.84
C TYR A 299 -3.97 34.42 9.08
N ASN A 300 -4.07 34.35 7.75
CA ASN A 300 -4.72 35.38 6.93
C ASN A 300 -6.21 35.52 7.29
N GLY A 301 -6.92 34.40 7.46
CA GLY A 301 -8.34 34.38 7.82
C GLY A 301 -8.64 35.02 9.18
N ILE A 302 -7.79 34.76 10.18
CA ILE A 302 -7.90 35.39 11.52
C ILE A 302 -7.18 36.74 11.63
N LYS A 303 -6.72 37.30 10.50
CA LYS A 303 -6.06 38.62 10.39
C LYS A 303 -4.75 38.77 11.19
N LYS A 304 -4.05 37.67 11.46
CA LYS A 304 -2.70 37.68 12.05
C LYS A 304 -1.63 37.69 10.95
N TYR A 305 -1.57 38.80 10.24
CA TYR A 305 -0.79 38.94 9.01
C TYR A 305 0.72 38.80 9.19
N GLU A 306 1.27 39.21 10.33
CA GLU A 306 2.69 39.05 10.67
C GLU A 306 3.07 37.55 10.72
N ASN A 307 2.21 36.73 11.34
CA ASN A 307 2.42 35.30 11.41
C ASN A 307 2.27 34.66 10.01
N ALA A 308 1.26 35.07 9.22
CA ALA A 308 1.10 34.62 7.84
C ALA A 308 2.36 34.93 7.00
N LEU A 309 2.92 36.13 7.15
CA LEU A 309 4.14 36.56 6.47
C LEU A 309 5.36 35.69 6.81
N GLU A 310 5.47 35.24 8.07
CA GLU A 310 6.55 34.31 8.47
C GLU A 310 6.48 33.01 7.70
N TYR A 311 5.28 32.39 7.62
CA TYR A 311 5.09 31.14 6.90
C TYR A 311 5.17 31.30 5.37
N LEU A 312 4.75 32.42 4.82
CA LEU A 312 4.97 32.76 3.42
C LEU A 312 6.46 32.81 3.07
N LYS A 313 7.29 33.41 3.91
CA LYS A 313 8.75 33.41 3.72
C LYS A 313 9.36 31.99 3.80
N LYS A 314 8.79 31.11 4.62
CA LYS A 314 9.21 29.70 4.64
C LYS A 314 8.85 28.99 3.34
N LEU A 315 7.64 29.19 2.83
CA LEU A 315 7.20 28.65 1.54
C LEU A 315 8.06 29.16 0.37
N GLU A 316 8.40 30.44 0.38
CA GLU A 316 9.28 31.05 -0.63
C GLU A 316 10.68 30.40 -0.63
N LYS A 317 11.26 30.14 0.56
CA LYS A 317 12.53 29.41 0.70
C LYS A 317 12.45 27.95 0.21
N LEU A 318 11.29 27.33 0.28
CA LEU A 318 11.04 25.99 -0.26
C LEU A 318 10.76 26.01 -1.79
N GLY A 319 10.84 27.17 -2.42
CA GLY A 319 10.68 27.34 -3.87
C GLY A 319 9.23 27.42 -4.35
N ARG A 320 8.26 27.60 -3.43
CA ARG A 320 6.88 27.76 -3.83
C ARG A 320 6.66 29.12 -4.50
N ASP A 321 6.16 29.11 -5.73
CA ASP A 321 5.94 30.32 -6.54
C ASP A 321 4.80 30.10 -7.55
N ASP A 322 3.64 29.66 -7.07
CA ASP A 322 2.42 29.51 -7.86
C ASP A 322 1.48 30.72 -7.71
N SER A 323 0.40 30.74 -8.49
CA SER A 323 -0.64 31.78 -8.45
C SER A 323 -1.27 31.90 -7.07
N TRP A 324 -1.60 30.78 -6.39
CA TRP A 324 -2.15 30.77 -5.06
C TRP A 324 -1.19 31.42 -4.04
N PHE A 325 0.07 31.02 -4.04
CA PHE A 325 1.10 31.55 -3.12
C PHE A 325 1.23 33.07 -3.25
N ASN A 326 1.36 33.56 -4.48
CA ASN A 326 1.51 35.01 -4.72
C ASN A 326 0.22 35.77 -4.36
N SER A 327 -0.96 35.18 -4.54
CA SER A 327 -2.22 35.81 -4.14
C SER A 327 -2.38 35.89 -2.61
N GLU A 328 -2.04 34.84 -1.86
CA GLU A 328 -2.08 34.84 -0.41
C GLU A 328 -1.03 35.82 0.18
N TYR A 329 0.14 35.91 -0.47
CA TYR A 329 1.16 36.88 -0.10
C TYR A 329 0.64 38.32 -0.31
N GLY A 330 0.02 38.60 -1.46
CA GLY A 330 -0.61 39.88 -1.74
C GLY A 330 -1.70 40.24 -0.73
N PHE A 331 -2.55 39.26 -0.36
CA PHE A 331 -3.60 39.45 0.64
C PHE A 331 -3.00 39.79 2.03
N CYS A 332 -1.97 39.08 2.45
CA CYS A 332 -1.23 39.35 3.68
C CYS A 332 -0.65 40.77 3.69
N LEU A 333 -0.03 41.19 2.58
CA LEU A 333 0.56 42.53 2.45
C LEU A 333 -0.49 43.66 2.47
N ILE A 334 -1.70 43.42 1.94
CA ILE A 334 -2.83 44.36 2.10
C ILE A 334 -3.14 44.53 3.59
N GLY A 335 -3.25 43.42 4.34
CA GLY A 335 -3.50 43.45 5.76
C GLY A 335 -2.43 44.24 6.55
N LEU A 336 -1.20 44.16 6.09
CA LEU A 336 -0.04 44.92 6.64
C LEU A 336 0.07 46.37 6.08
N LYS A 337 -0.88 46.79 5.25
CA LYS A 337 -0.91 48.11 4.59
C LYS A 337 0.26 48.39 3.62
N LYS A 338 0.90 47.31 3.12
CA LYS A 338 2.03 47.35 2.18
C LYS A 338 1.51 47.25 0.74
N TYR A 339 0.71 48.23 0.34
CA TYR A 339 -0.08 48.17 -0.89
C TYR A 339 0.72 48.07 -2.19
N ASN A 340 1.90 48.73 -2.26
CA ASN A 340 2.75 48.64 -3.47
C ASN A 340 3.34 47.22 -3.63
N GLU A 341 3.81 46.62 -2.52
CA GLU A 341 4.32 45.24 -2.52
C GLU A 341 3.18 44.25 -2.85
N ALA A 342 1.97 44.48 -2.34
CA ALA A 342 0.79 43.66 -2.64
C ALA A 342 0.46 43.68 -4.14
N ILE A 343 0.50 44.85 -4.81
CA ILE A 343 0.26 44.97 -6.24
C ILE A 343 1.26 44.11 -7.03
N GLU A 344 2.54 44.14 -6.68
CA GLU A 344 3.55 43.31 -7.35
C GLU A 344 3.28 41.80 -7.17
N LYS A 345 2.96 41.37 -5.97
CA LYS A 345 2.61 39.95 -5.74
C LYS A 345 1.36 39.51 -6.51
N TYR A 346 0.30 40.34 -6.58
CA TYR A 346 -0.87 40.02 -7.40
C TYR A 346 -0.57 40.03 -8.91
N LYS A 347 0.33 40.90 -9.41
CA LYS A 347 0.79 40.83 -10.80
C LYS A 347 1.50 39.50 -11.09
N HIS A 348 2.39 39.05 -10.21
CA HIS A 348 3.01 37.72 -10.36
C HIS A 348 1.98 36.60 -10.31
N ALA A 349 0.95 36.69 -9.44
CA ALA A 349 -0.16 35.73 -9.44
C ALA A 349 -0.87 35.68 -10.79
N LEU A 350 -1.11 36.87 -11.43
CA LEU A 350 -1.75 36.97 -12.74
C LEU A 350 -0.94 36.35 -13.88
N GLU A 351 0.39 36.42 -13.82
CA GLU A 351 1.28 35.85 -14.84
C GLU A 351 1.16 34.31 -14.88
N LYS A 352 0.78 33.69 -13.76
CA LYS A 352 0.71 32.24 -13.57
C LYS A 352 -0.71 31.70 -13.56
N GLU A 353 -1.72 32.56 -13.75
CA GLU A 353 -3.13 32.22 -13.63
C GLU A 353 -3.85 32.12 -14.95
N ASN A 354 -4.59 31.05 -15.19
CA ASN A 354 -5.40 30.85 -16.37
C ASN A 354 -6.92 30.86 -16.08
N ASN A 355 -7.30 30.73 -14.80
CA ASN A 355 -8.70 30.73 -14.39
C ASN A 355 -9.25 32.17 -14.40
N LEU A 356 -10.23 32.42 -15.26
CA LEU A 356 -10.83 33.75 -15.42
C LEU A 356 -11.37 34.32 -14.09
N LYS A 357 -11.98 33.49 -13.26
CA LYS A 357 -12.53 33.90 -11.94
C LYS A 357 -11.42 34.45 -11.04
N GLU A 358 -10.29 33.75 -10.98
CA GLU A 358 -9.14 34.16 -10.19
C GLU A 358 -8.46 35.42 -10.79
N ILE A 359 -8.34 35.49 -12.10
CA ILE A 359 -7.83 36.68 -12.80
C ILE A 359 -8.67 37.92 -12.45
N ILE A 360 -10.00 37.80 -12.43
CA ILE A 360 -10.90 38.90 -12.03
C ILE A 360 -10.66 39.24 -10.54
N ARG A 361 -10.56 38.26 -9.67
CA ARG A 361 -10.29 38.46 -8.25
C ARG A 361 -8.99 39.20 -8.00
N TYR A 362 -7.90 38.79 -8.63
CA TYR A 362 -6.59 39.43 -8.45
C TYR A 362 -6.55 40.84 -8.96
N ASN A 363 -7.10 41.10 -10.17
CA ASN A 363 -7.20 42.44 -10.68
C ASN A 363 -8.08 43.37 -9.81
N SER A 364 -9.15 42.83 -9.22
CA SER A 364 -9.99 43.58 -8.26
C SER A 364 -9.17 43.98 -7.01
N GLN A 365 -8.30 43.09 -6.51
CA GLN A 365 -7.41 43.38 -5.37
C GLN A 365 -6.35 44.44 -5.76
N ILE A 366 -5.78 44.39 -6.98
CA ILE A 366 -4.85 45.40 -7.47
C ILE A 366 -5.58 46.75 -7.55
N GLY A 367 -6.78 46.80 -8.12
CA GLY A 367 -7.59 48.03 -8.19
C GLY A 367 -7.92 48.60 -6.81
N PHE A 368 -8.22 47.71 -5.84
CA PHE A 368 -8.41 48.09 -4.44
C PHE A 368 -7.15 48.71 -3.82
N CYS A 369 -5.96 48.13 -4.06
CA CYS A 369 -4.67 48.65 -3.58
C CYS A 369 -4.39 50.04 -4.20
N TYR A 370 -4.59 50.22 -5.53
CA TYR A 370 -4.41 51.52 -6.17
C TYR A 370 -5.34 52.57 -5.60
N ARG A 371 -6.59 52.23 -5.29
CA ARG A 371 -7.55 53.15 -4.66
C ARG A 371 -7.06 53.58 -3.26
N LEU A 372 -6.50 52.63 -2.46
CA LEU A 372 -5.94 52.96 -1.12
C LEU A 372 -4.67 53.81 -1.20
N LEU A 373 -3.98 53.79 -2.32
CA LEU A 373 -2.83 54.66 -2.63
C LEU A 373 -3.24 55.95 -3.29
N GLU A 374 -4.55 56.25 -3.44
CA GLU A 374 -5.11 57.43 -4.10
C GLU A 374 -4.72 57.51 -5.61
N LYS A 375 -4.29 56.40 -6.21
CA LYS A 375 -3.93 56.27 -7.62
C LYS A 375 -5.18 55.85 -8.43
N TYR A 376 -6.11 56.78 -8.59
CA TYR A 376 -7.44 56.46 -9.16
C TYR A 376 -7.42 56.16 -10.63
N GLU A 377 -6.51 56.76 -11.40
CA GLU A 377 -6.36 56.51 -12.84
C GLU A 377 -5.90 55.07 -13.12
N GLU A 378 -4.87 54.61 -12.38
CA GLU A 378 -4.37 53.23 -12.47
C GLU A 378 -5.41 52.23 -12.01
N ALA A 379 -6.20 52.55 -10.98
CA ALA A 379 -7.30 51.69 -10.53
C ALA A 379 -8.35 51.52 -11.62
N ILE A 380 -8.75 52.60 -12.31
CA ILE A 380 -9.71 52.60 -13.40
C ILE A 380 -9.15 51.80 -14.60
N GLU A 381 -7.91 52.03 -14.99
CA GLU A 381 -7.26 51.30 -16.08
C GLU A 381 -7.24 49.81 -15.83
N ASN A 382 -6.85 49.41 -14.61
CA ASN A 382 -6.81 47.99 -14.24
C ASN A 382 -8.20 47.34 -14.29
N LEU A 383 -9.24 48.02 -13.81
CA LEU A 383 -10.63 47.51 -13.86
C LEU A 383 -11.19 47.45 -15.28
N LYS A 384 -10.79 48.38 -16.19
CA LYS A 384 -11.14 48.33 -17.63
C LYS A 384 -10.57 47.03 -18.26
N LYS A 385 -9.31 46.67 -18.00
CA LYS A 385 -8.71 45.42 -18.50
C LYS A 385 -9.50 44.19 -18.06
N VAL A 386 -10.05 44.17 -16.83
CA VAL A 386 -10.94 43.10 -16.35
C VAL A 386 -12.22 43.03 -17.16
N LEU A 387 -12.87 44.18 -17.41
CA LEU A 387 -14.10 44.25 -18.20
C LEU A 387 -13.90 43.77 -19.64
N GLU A 388 -12.77 44.11 -20.24
CA GLU A 388 -12.41 43.67 -21.59
C GLU A 388 -12.25 42.16 -21.68
N LYS A 389 -11.57 41.53 -20.72
CA LYS A 389 -11.43 40.08 -20.62
C LYS A 389 -12.79 39.37 -20.43
N ILE A 390 -13.66 39.91 -19.57
CA ILE A 390 -15.02 39.37 -19.36
C ILE A 390 -15.84 39.45 -20.66
N ASN A 391 -15.80 40.57 -21.33
CA ASN A 391 -16.56 40.79 -22.54
C ASN A 391 -16.01 39.96 -23.72
N GLY A 392 -14.70 39.77 -23.81
CA GLY A 392 -14.05 38.90 -24.80
C GLY A 392 -14.49 37.45 -24.65
N ASN A 393 -14.56 36.93 -23.44
CA ASN A 393 -15.03 35.56 -23.18
C ASN A 393 -16.53 35.40 -23.50
N LYS A 394 -17.38 36.38 -23.17
CA LYS A 394 -18.80 36.31 -23.53
C LYS A 394 -19.03 36.28 -25.07
N LYS A 395 -18.16 36.89 -25.85
CA LYS A 395 -18.20 36.81 -27.33
C LYS A 395 -17.78 35.40 -27.80
N ASN A 396 -16.75 34.82 -27.22
CA ASN A 396 -16.29 33.46 -27.55
C ASN A 396 -17.34 32.42 -27.20
N ASP A 397 -17.97 32.49 -26.01
CA ASP A 397 -19.06 31.62 -25.62
C ASP A 397 -20.30 31.72 -26.54
N LYS A 398 -20.64 32.93 -27.02
CA LYS A 398 -21.72 33.13 -28.00
C LYS A 398 -21.36 32.60 -29.39
N GLN A 399 -20.10 32.65 -29.78
CA GLN A 399 -19.63 32.02 -31.01
C GLN A 399 -19.63 30.51 -30.94
N MET A 400 -19.12 29.95 -29.85
CA MET A 400 -19.14 28.47 -29.62
C MET A 400 -20.59 27.92 -29.61
N ARG A 401 -21.55 28.60 -28.97
CA ARG A 401 -22.97 28.19 -29.00
C ARG A 401 -23.66 28.36 -30.37
N ARG A 402 -22.99 28.95 -31.37
CA ARG A 402 -23.47 29.00 -32.74
C ARG A 402 -22.93 27.89 -33.64
N PHE A 403 -21.96 27.11 -33.12
CA PHE A 403 -21.36 25.96 -33.83
C PHE A 403 -21.82 24.60 -33.26
N PHE A 404 -22.64 24.59 -32.23
CA PHE A 404 -23.39 23.45 -31.71
C PHE A 404 -24.91 23.74 -31.75
#